data_554ce9e68a9195981afbcb4e9d9b2ab1
#
_entry.id   554ce9e68a9195981afbcb4e9d9b2ab1
#
_cell.length_a   1.000
_cell.length_b   1.000
_cell.length_c   1.000
_cell.angle_alpha   90.00
_cell.angle_beta   90.00
_cell.angle_gamma   90.00
#
_symmetry.space_group_name_H-M   'P 1'
#
loop_
_entity.id
_entity.type
_entity.pdbx_description
1 polymer ?
#
loop_
_entity_poly.entity_id
_entity_poly.type
_entity_poly.pdbx_seq_one_letter_code
_entity_poly.pdbx_strand_id
1 'polypeptide(L)'
;GTENYTIRKAKSLNEVFGTGDNETLTGSFNSTNSDVVWVPDGDGDYDRYYYNSNFDEFRSTDDQFSSPPKPIVFFYPDGAFVEVKSTAKTITLFGEVKKTGTIIAAPSGFSIFSVPSPVGQTLDELGIKDALTSSFNTIAADIIWVPDGTGDYDRYFVHTTNGGTWRSTASQFAGDEGTTVVFGGIVIERKSATTADFAELPSFFSDL
;
A
#
# COMPACT_ATOMS: atom_id res chain seq x y z
N GLY A 1 15.57 30.51 -1.18
CA GLY A 1 14.74 30.24 0.01
C GLY A 1 15.38 29.17 0.86
N THR A 2 15.25 29.25 2.17
CA THR A 2 15.71 28.19 3.08
C THR A 2 14.57 27.19 3.19
N GLU A 3 14.77 25.97 2.69
CA GLU A 3 13.80 24.91 2.87
C GLU A 3 14.12 24.13 4.13
N ASN A 4 13.11 23.89 4.95
CA ASN A 4 13.24 23.08 6.15
C ASN A 4 12.89 21.63 5.84
N TYR A 5 13.82 20.72 6.06
CA TYR A 5 13.61 19.28 5.89
C TYR A 5 13.51 18.60 7.25
N THR A 6 12.55 17.71 7.39
CA THR A 6 12.48 16.79 8.53
C THR A 6 12.86 15.41 8.09
N ILE A 7 13.95 14.89 8.64
CA ILE A 7 14.38 13.50 8.38
C ILE A 7 13.77 12.62 9.47
N ARG A 8 13.02 11.60 9.06
CA ARG A 8 12.45 10.61 9.97
C ARG A 8 13.11 9.26 9.70
N LYS A 9 13.37 8.52 10.77
CA LYS A 9 13.87 7.14 10.66
C LYS A 9 12.78 6.26 10.09
N ALA A 10 13.10 5.49 9.05
CA ALA A 10 12.22 4.43 8.54
C ALA A 10 12.03 3.34 9.62
N LYS A 11 10.82 2.80 9.72
CA LYS A 11 10.52 1.71 10.66
C LYS A 11 10.89 0.36 10.05
N SER A 12 11.47 -0.52 10.86
CA SER A 12 11.74 -1.90 10.46
C SER A 12 10.51 -2.79 10.66
N LEU A 13 10.51 -3.98 10.05
CA LEU A 13 9.49 -5.01 10.30
C LEU A 13 9.34 -5.33 11.79
N ASN A 14 10.46 -5.44 12.51
CA ASN A 14 10.45 -5.68 13.96
C ASN A 14 9.78 -4.54 14.75
N GLU A 15 10.01 -3.29 14.33
CA GLU A 15 9.38 -2.12 14.98
C GLU A 15 7.88 -2.00 14.68
N VAL A 16 7.42 -2.58 13.57
CA VAL A 16 6.00 -2.53 13.16
C VAL A 16 5.22 -3.71 13.70
N PHE A 17 5.74 -4.92 13.57
CA PHE A 17 5.01 -6.16 13.88
C PHE A 17 5.44 -6.80 15.20
N GLY A 18 6.49 -6.30 15.84
CA GLY A 18 7.04 -6.87 17.06
C GLY A 18 7.90 -8.10 16.82
N THR A 19 8.49 -8.62 17.90
CA THR A 19 9.28 -9.87 17.97
C THR A 19 9.05 -10.54 19.31
N GLY A 20 9.34 -11.83 19.38
CA GLY A 20 9.17 -12.61 20.62
C GLY A 20 7.74 -12.59 21.14
N ASP A 21 7.57 -12.40 22.44
CA ASP A 21 6.26 -12.37 23.09
C ASP A 21 5.36 -11.19 22.65
N ASN A 22 5.91 -10.23 21.90
CA ASN A 22 5.18 -9.07 21.38
C ASN A 22 4.88 -9.17 19.89
N GLU A 23 5.07 -10.33 19.28
CA GLU A 23 4.77 -10.52 17.86
C GLU A 23 3.27 -10.38 17.57
N THR A 24 2.93 -9.66 16.53
CA THR A 24 1.53 -9.54 16.08
C THR A 24 1.19 -10.61 15.05
N LEU A 25 2.16 -11.01 14.26
CA LEU A 25 2.03 -12.04 13.22
C LEU A 25 2.34 -13.41 13.75
N THR A 26 1.73 -14.45 13.16
CA THR A 26 2.07 -15.83 13.50
C THR A 26 3.45 -16.16 12.94
N GLY A 27 4.39 -16.40 13.85
CA GLY A 27 5.73 -16.89 13.52
C GLY A 27 5.82 -18.41 13.51
N SER A 28 6.76 -18.94 12.77
CA SER A 28 7.09 -20.36 12.74
C SER A 28 8.55 -20.57 12.34
N PHE A 29 9.00 -21.82 12.45
CA PHE A 29 10.30 -22.25 11.93
C PHE A 29 10.46 -22.02 10.41
N ASN A 30 9.37 -22.06 9.64
CA ASN A 30 9.39 -21.90 8.19
C ASN A 30 8.27 -20.99 7.70
N SER A 31 8.42 -20.47 6.48
CA SER A 31 7.46 -19.54 5.86
C SER A 31 6.10 -20.19 5.54
N THR A 32 6.02 -21.50 5.40
CA THR A 32 4.77 -22.21 5.03
C THR A 32 3.70 -22.05 6.10
N ASN A 33 4.09 -22.06 7.37
CA ASN A 33 3.19 -22.00 8.52
C ASN A 33 3.17 -20.62 9.19
N SER A 34 3.89 -19.64 8.64
CA SER A 34 3.96 -18.27 9.16
C SER A 34 3.11 -17.34 8.34
N ASP A 35 2.65 -16.26 8.95
CA ASP A 35 2.15 -15.12 8.22
C ASP A 35 3.31 -14.48 7.44
N VAL A 36 3.03 -13.93 6.26
CA VAL A 36 4.05 -13.39 5.36
C VAL A 36 3.78 -11.93 5.09
N VAL A 37 4.82 -11.10 5.16
CA VAL A 37 4.78 -9.68 4.80
C VAL A 37 5.45 -9.52 3.43
N TRP A 38 4.74 -8.90 2.50
CA TRP A 38 5.21 -8.59 1.16
C TRP A 38 5.58 -7.12 1.12
N VAL A 39 6.83 -6.82 0.86
CA VAL A 39 7.39 -5.47 0.84
C VAL A 39 7.85 -5.15 -0.58
N PRO A 40 7.47 -4.01 -1.17
CA PRO A 40 7.97 -3.61 -2.49
C PRO A 40 9.50 -3.57 -2.51
N ASP A 41 10.12 -4.14 -3.53
CA ASP A 41 11.57 -4.16 -3.70
C ASP A 41 12.13 -2.92 -4.42
N GLY A 42 11.23 -2.08 -4.95
CA GLY A 42 11.57 -0.88 -5.72
C GLY A 42 11.75 -1.11 -7.22
N ASP A 43 11.76 -2.36 -7.67
CA ASP A 43 11.90 -2.73 -9.08
C ASP A 43 10.58 -3.19 -9.72
N GLY A 44 9.48 -3.13 -8.97
CA GLY A 44 8.13 -3.48 -9.40
C GLY A 44 7.69 -4.88 -9.01
N ASP A 45 8.44 -5.54 -8.14
CA ASP A 45 8.16 -6.82 -7.53
C ASP A 45 8.17 -6.71 -6.00
N TYR A 46 8.10 -7.81 -5.29
CA TYR A 46 7.99 -7.86 -3.84
C TYR A 46 8.96 -8.86 -3.24
N ASP A 47 9.69 -8.38 -2.24
CA ASP A 47 10.37 -9.25 -1.29
C ASP A 47 9.37 -9.78 -0.26
N ARG A 48 9.51 -11.05 0.11
CA ARG A 48 8.62 -11.72 1.06
C ARG A 48 9.36 -12.09 2.34
N TYR A 49 8.78 -11.71 3.47
CA TYR A 49 9.39 -11.92 4.77
C TYR A 49 8.40 -12.57 5.73
N TYR A 50 8.90 -13.40 6.63
CA TYR A 50 8.13 -14.04 7.70
C TYR A 50 8.90 -13.96 9.01
N TYR A 51 8.18 -13.95 10.13
CA TYR A 51 8.80 -14.04 11.44
C TYR A 51 9.23 -15.47 11.73
N ASN A 52 10.55 -15.68 11.91
CA ASN A 52 11.11 -16.97 12.28
C ASN A 52 11.25 -17.07 13.79
N SER A 53 10.39 -17.87 14.42
CA SER A 53 10.35 -18.03 15.88
C SER A 53 11.59 -18.66 16.49
N ASN A 54 12.40 -19.40 15.73
CA ASN A 54 13.63 -20.01 16.24
C ASN A 54 14.79 -19.00 16.34
N PHE A 55 14.73 -17.94 15.57
CA PHE A 55 15.79 -16.93 15.50
C PHE A 55 15.33 -15.57 16.04
N ASP A 56 14.06 -15.43 16.40
CA ASP A 56 13.46 -14.20 16.92
C ASP A 56 13.64 -12.99 15.97
N GLU A 57 13.47 -13.23 14.68
CA GLU A 57 13.67 -12.21 13.66
C GLU A 57 12.87 -12.45 12.37
N PHE A 58 12.63 -11.39 11.60
CA PHE A 58 12.09 -11.52 10.25
C PHE A 58 13.16 -12.02 9.28
N ARG A 59 12.80 -13.02 8.47
CA ARG A 59 13.65 -13.64 7.45
C ARG A 59 12.97 -13.68 6.10
N SER A 60 13.77 -13.64 5.03
CA SER A 60 13.27 -13.83 3.67
C SER A 60 12.67 -15.24 3.52
N THR A 61 11.59 -15.34 2.74
CA THR A 61 11.03 -16.64 2.35
C THR A 61 11.95 -17.40 1.41
N ASP A 62 12.81 -16.71 0.67
CA ASP A 62 13.70 -17.28 -0.34
C ASP A 62 15.02 -17.79 0.28
N ASP A 63 15.40 -17.23 1.44
CA ASP A 63 16.60 -17.64 2.17
C ASP A 63 16.31 -17.70 3.69
N GLN A 64 15.60 -18.75 4.08
CA GLN A 64 15.06 -18.93 5.42
C GLN A 64 16.11 -19.21 6.49
N PHE A 65 17.30 -19.65 6.10
CA PHE A 65 18.31 -20.18 7.02
C PHE A 65 19.60 -19.37 7.07
N SER A 66 19.79 -18.42 6.16
CA SER A 66 20.96 -17.53 6.19
C SER A 66 20.87 -16.51 7.31
N SER A 67 22.01 -15.98 7.69
CA SER A 67 22.09 -14.85 8.63
C SER A 67 21.22 -13.71 8.19
N PRO A 68 20.62 -12.99 9.14
CA PRO A 68 19.64 -11.97 8.82
C PRO A 68 20.24 -10.96 7.83
N PRO A 69 19.50 -10.67 6.77
CA PRO A 69 19.82 -9.56 5.94
C PRO A 69 19.78 -8.26 6.76
N LYS A 70 20.18 -7.18 6.14
CA LYS A 70 20.03 -5.83 6.71
C LYS A 70 18.63 -5.63 7.25
N PRO A 71 18.41 -4.75 8.25
CA PRO A 71 17.09 -4.44 8.74
C PRO A 71 16.17 -4.09 7.58
N ILE A 72 15.08 -4.84 7.44
CA ILE A 72 14.07 -4.59 6.42
C ILE A 72 13.25 -3.43 6.92
N VAL A 73 13.22 -2.36 6.15
CA VAL A 73 12.59 -1.11 6.53
C VAL A 73 11.52 -0.71 5.54
N PHE A 74 10.45 -0.11 6.04
CA PHE A 74 9.45 0.52 5.22
C PHE A 74 9.84 1.95 4.93
N PHE A 75 9.81 2.33 3.67
CA PHE A 75 9.93 3.72 3.26
C PHE A 75 8.54 4.33 3.12
N TYR A 76 8.34 5.48 3.71
CA TYR A 76 7.12 6.22 3.46
C TYR A 76 7.17 6.76 2.01
N PRO A 77 6.14 6.62 1.19
CA PRO A 77 4.78 6.18 1.52
C PRO A 77 4.48 4.69 1.19
N ASP A 78 5.49 3.84 1.09
CA ASP A 78 5.29 2.45 0.71
C ASP A 78 4.30 1.76 1.65
N GLY A 79 3.46 0.94 1.06
CA GLY A 79 2.61 0.00 1.77
C GLY A 79 3.22 -1.39 1.77
N ALA A 80 2.62 -2.31 2.51
CA ALA A 80 2.97 -3.72 2.47
C ALA A 80 1.70 -4.56 2.51
N PHE A 81 1.74 -5.75 1.90
CA PHE A 81 0.70 -6.75 2.12
C PHE A 81 1.07 -7.65 3.29
N VAL A 82 0.05 -8.05 4.03
CA VAL A 82 0.19 -9.08 5.05
C VAL A 82 -0.69 -10.26 4.66
N GLU A 83 -0.07 -11.37 4.34
CA GLU A 83 -0.73 -12.64 4.08
C GLU A 83 -0.90 -13.40 5.39
N VAL A 84 -2.12 -13.46 5.91
CA VAL A 84 -2.43 -14.17 7.16
C VAL A 84 -2.82 -15.62 6.86
N LYS A 85 -2.08 -16.57 7.39
CA LYS A 85 -2.25 -18.00 7.09
C LYS A 85 -3.32 -18.69 7.95
N SER A 86 -3.60 -18.18 9.14
CA SER A 86 -4.43 -18.91 10.11
C SER A 86 -5.69 -18.15 10.53
N THR A 87 -5.58 -17.34 11.53
CA THR A 87 -6.69 -16.56 12.10
C THR A 87 -6.52 -15.09 11.81
N ALA A 88 -7.64 -14.38 11.58
CA ALA A 88 -7.61 -12.93 11.42
C ALA A 88 -6.81 -12.26 12.54
N LYS A 89 -5.97 -11.30 12.17
CA LYS A 89 -5.11 -10.56 13.09
C LYS A 89 -5.56 -9.12 13.18
N THR A 90 -5.41 -8.54 14.36
CA THR A 90 -5.55 -7.09 14.54
C THR A 90 -4.16 -6.49 14.67
N ILE A 91 -3.79 -5.65 13.73
CA ILE A 91 -2.51 -4.93 13.75
C ILE A 91 -2.80 -3.49 14.16
N THR A 92 -2.22 -3.05 15.29
CA THR A 92 -2.36 -1.67 15.76
C THR A 92 -1.08 -0.91 15.46
N LEU A 93 -1.18 0.10 14.59
CA LEU A 93 -0.06 0.96 14.23
C LEU A 93 -0.20 2.31 14.96
N PHE A 94 0.89 2.77 15.56
CA PHE A 94 0.98 4.06 16.20
C PHE A 94 1.92 4.97 15.42
N GLY A 95 1.54 6.22 15.23
CA GLY A 95 2.36 7.19 14.54
C GLY A 95 1.77 8.59 14.60
N GLU A 96 2.52 9.56 14.10
CA GLU A 96 2.03 10.91 13.92
C GLU A 96 1.26 11.00 12.60
N VAL A 97 0.15 11.73 12.61
CA VAL A 97 -0.59 12.06 11.39
C VAL A 97 0.24 13.06 10.57
N LYS A 98 0.49 12.72 9.32
CA LYS A 98 1.19 13.60 8.39
C LYS A 98 0.28 14.79 8.00
N LYS A 99 0.79 16.01 8.15
CA LYS A 99 0.08 17.26 7.87
C LYS A 99 0.57 17.97 6.58
N THR A 100 1.34 17.29 5.74
CA THR A 100 1.87 17.85 4.49
C THR A 100 1.55 16.93 3.32
N GLY A 101 1.39 17.49 2.14
CA GLY A 101 1.20 16.71 0.92
C GLY A 101 2.29 15.65 0.73
N THR A 102 1.97 14.61 -0.02
CA THR A 102 2.90 13.51 -0.33
C THR A 102 3.00 13.40 -1.84
N ILE A 103 4.21 13.42 -2.35
CA ILE A 103 4.48 13.06 -3.74
C ILE A 103 4.88 11.59 -3.74
N ILE A 104 4.18 10.79 -4.53
CA ILE A 104 4.42 9.36 -4.67
C ILE A 104 4.79 9.08 -6.11
N ALA A 105 5.92 8.50 -6.35
CA ALA A 105 6.31 8.02 -7.67
C ALA A 105 5.78 6.60 -7.87
N ALA A 106 4.83 6.43 -8.80
CA ALA A 106 4.33 5.12 -9.18
C ALA A 106 4.96 4.70 -10.52
N PRO A 107 5.93 3.77 -10.54
CA PRO A 107 6.49 3.21 -11.76
C PRO A 107 5.44 2.37 -12.52
N SER A 108 5.79 1.97 -13.75
CA SER A 108 5.01 0.98 -14.50
C SER A 108 4.94 -0.35 -13.73
N GLY A 109 3.83 -1.04 -13.83
CA GLY A 109 3.58 -2.27 -13.07
C GLY A 109 2.79 -2.02 -11.79
N PHE A 110 3.00 -2.83 -10.80
CA PHE A 110 2.28 -2.77 -9.52
C PHE A 110 3.06 -1.98 -8.48
N SER A 111 2.36 -1.12 -7.76
CA SER A 111 2.90 -0.39 -6.62
C SER A 111 1.88 -0.35 -5.48
N ILE A 112 2.32 -0.57 -4.26
CA ILE A 112 1.46 -0.50 -3.08
C ILE A 112 1.69 0.83 -2.38
N PHE A 113 0.59 1.52 -2.07
CA PHE A 113 0.62 2.78 -1.36
C PHE A 113 -0.28 2.75 -0.14
N SER A 114 0.13 3.45 0.88
CA SER A 114 -0.73 3.73 2.02
C SER A 114 -1.54 5.00 1.74
N VAL A 115 -2.85 4.91 1.88
CA VAL A 115 -3.71 6.09 1.86
C VAL A 115 -3.31 6.98 3.05
N PRO A 116 -2.97 8.25 2.83
CA PRO A 116 -2.40 9.11 3.87
C PRO A 116 -3.41 9.53 4.94
N SER A 117 -4.70 9.26 4.74
CA SER A 117 -5.76 9.63 5.68
C SER A 117 -6.10 8.49 6.66
N PRO A 118 -6.12 8.77 7.96
CA PRO A 118 -6.50 7.78 8.97
C PRO A 118 -8.00 7.50 9.02
N VAL A 119 -8.82 8.32 8.38
CA VAL A 119 -10.30 8.20 8.37
C VAL A 119 -10.85 7.70 7.04
N GLY A 120 -9.99 7.26 6.13
CA GLY A 120 -10.37 6.93 4.76
C GLY A 120 -10.52 8.18 3.88
N GLN A 121 -10.52 7.96 2.61
CA GLN A 121 -10.76 8.97 1.57
C GLN A 121 -11.58 8.33 0.46
N THR A 122 -12.40 9.10 -0.22
CA THR A 122 -13.04 8.62 -1.44
C THR A 122 -12.04 8.55 -2.59
N LEU A 123 -12.35 7.79 -3.63
CA LEU A 123 -11.51 7.74 -4.83
C LEU A 123 -11.30 9.14 -5.44
N ASP A 124 -12.31 10.02 -5.39
CA ASP A 124 -12.18 11.40 -5.85
C ASP A 124 -11.28 12.25 -4.94
N GLU A 125 -11.30 12.02 -3.62
CA GLU A 125 -10.48 12.75 -2.65
C GLU A 125 -9.01 12.28 -2.60
N LEU A 126 -8.68 11.12 -3.18
CA LEU A 126 -7.30 10.67 -3.28
C LEU A 126 -6.39 11.62 -4.10
N GLY A 127 -6.98 12.47 -4.95
CA GLY A 127 -6.23 13.42 -5.78
C GLY A 127 -5.38 12.78 -6.89
N ILE A 128 -5.52 11.47 -7.13
CA ILE A 128 -4.68 10.71 -8.08
C ILE A 128 -5.28 10.58 -9.47
N LYS A 129 -6.53 10.98 -9.64
CA LYS A 129 -7.32 10.76 -10.85
C LYS A 129 -6.64 11.30 -12.12
N ASP A 130 -6.12 12.54 -12.05
CA ASP A 130 -5.51 13.21 -13.19
C ASP A 130 -4.11 12.66 -13.54
N ALA A 131 -3.49 11.94 -12.61
CA ALA A 131 -2.19 11.33 -12.81
C ALA A 131 -2.27 9.91 -13.37
N LEU A 132 -3.47 9.33 -13.42
CA LEU A 132 -3.69 7.99 -13.97
C LEU A 132 -3.99 8.06 -15.47
N THR A 133 -3.54 7.02 -16.19
CA THR A 133 -3.94 6.81 -17.56
C THR A 133 -5.41 6.40 -17.62
N SER A 134 -6.25 7.30 -18.11
CA SER A 134 -7.66 7.02 -18.34
C SER A 134 -7.88 6.33 -19.69
N SER A 135 -8.90 5.47 -19.79
CA SER A 135 -9.26 4.81 -21.04
C SER A 135 -10.74 4.48 -21.09
N PHE A 136 -11.23 4.14 -22.28
CA PHE A 136 -12.58 3.61 -22.49
C PHE A 136 -12.73 2.17 -21.93
N ASN A 137 -11.64 1.45 -21.73
CA ASN A 137 -11.64 0.09 -21.23
C ASN A 137 -10.47 -0.17 -20.27
N THR A 138 -10.56 -1.27 -19.53
CA THR A 138 -9.58 -1.67 -18.52
C THR A 138 -8.24 -2.14 -19.07
N ILE A 139 -8.14 -2.44 -20.36
CA ILE A 139 -6.90 -2.97 -20.95
C ILE A 139 -5.82 -1.89 -21.00
N ALA A 140 -6.22 -0.67 -21.36
CA ALA A 140 -5.29 0.44 -21.54
C ALA A 140 -5.30 1.43 -20.36
N ALA A 141 -6.25 1.32 -19.43
CA ALA A 141 -6.33 2.16 -18.23
C ALA A 141 -5.40 1.66 -17.15
N ASP A 142 -4.89 2.59 -16.32
CA ASP A 142 -4.31 2.25 -15.03
C ASP A 142 -5.45 1.81 -14.10
N ILE A 143 -5.17 0.86 -13.21
CA ILE A 143 -6.17 0.25 -12.32
C ILE A 143 -5.77 0.46 -10.87
N ILE A 144 -6.72 0.88 -10.04
CA ILE A 144 -6.58 0.88 -8.58
C ILE A 144 -7.26 -0.35 -8.02
N TRP A 145 -6.57 -1.04 -7.13
CA TRP A 145 -7.06 -2.19 -6.41
C TRP A 145 -7.26 -1.78 -4.96
N VAL A 146 -8.48 -1.89 -4.49
CA VAL A 146 -8.89 -1.50 -3.13
C VAL A 146 -9.30 -2.76 -2.38
N PRO A 147 -8.72 -3.05 -1.20
CA PRO A 147 -9.15 -4.19 -0.40
C PRO A 147 -10.65 -4.10 -0.07
N ASP A 148 -11.38 -5.17 -0.29
CA ASP A 148 -12.84 -5.25 -0.04
C ASP A 148 -13.18 -5.65 1.40
N GLY A 149 -12.16 -5.92 2.23
CA GLY A 149 -12.30 -6.36 3.61
C GLY A 149 -12.61 -7.86 3.78
N THR A 150 -12.75 -8.61 2.68
CA THR A 150 -13.00 -10.06 2.72
C THR A 150 -11.77 -10.89 2.35
N GLY A 151 -10.69 -10.23 1.94
CA GLY A 151 -9.44 -10.82 1.49
C GLY A 151 -9.25 -10.78 -0.02
N ASP A 152 -10.16 -10.12 -0.72
CA ASP A 152 -10.09 -9.85 -2.15
C ASP A 152 -10.04 -8.34 -2.42
N TYR A 153 -10.11 -7.93 -3.67
CA TYR A 153 -9.96 -6.55 -4.11
C TYR A 153 -11.05 -6.14 -5.07
N ASP A 154 -11.69 -5.02 -4.79
CA ASP A 154 -12.42 -4.25 -5.77
C ASP A 154 -11.44 -3.46 -6.66
N ARG A 155 -11.73 -3.38 -7.96
CA ARG A 155 -10.83 -2.76 -8.93
C ARG A 155 -11.53 -1.63 -9.66
N TYR A 156 -10.85 -0.49 -9.72
CA TYR A 156 -11.38 0.75 -10.30
C TYR A 156 -10.42 1.34 -11.31
N PHE A 157 -10.95 2.04 -12.29
CA PHE A 157 -10.18 2.78 -13.30
C PHE A 157 -10.88 4.08 -13.67
N VAL A 158 -10.14 5.02 -14.26
CA VAL A 158 -10.71 6.26 -14.77
C VAL A 158 -11.16 6.07 -16.21
N HIS A 159 -12.48 6.16 -16.42
CA HIS A 159 -13.08 6.06 -17.76
C HIS A 159 -13.08 7.41 -18.45
N THR A 160 -12.69 7.48 -19.73
CA THR A 160 -12.54 8.75 -20.48
C THR A 160 -13.84 9.51 -20.76
N THR A 161 -15.00 8.87 -20.61
CA THR A 161 -16.29 9.52 -20.86
C THR A 161 -16.63 10.52 -19.76
N ASN A 162 -17.30 11.59 -20.11
CA ASN A 162 -17.81 12.62 -19.17
C ASN A 162 -16.73 13.27 -18.29
N GLY A 163 -15.55 13.55 -18.84
CA GLY A 163 -14.49 14.26 -18.11
C GLY A 163 -13.71 13.39 -17.12
N GLY A 164 -13.77 12.09 -17.28
CA GLY A 164 -13.10 11.13 -16.41
C GLY A 164 -13.94 10.77 -15.18
N THR A 165 -14.61 9.65 -15.21
CA THR A 165 -15.38 9.09 -14.08
C THR A 165 -14.73 7.82 -13.59
N TRP A 166 -14.78 7.59 -12.29
CA TRP A 166 -14.36 6.30 -11.73
C TRP A 166 -15.36 5.22 -12.10
N ARG A 167 -14.85 4.07 -12.52
CA ARG A 167 -15.65 2.90 -12.88
C ARG A 167 -15.08 1.66 -12.24
N SER A 168 -15.96 0.78 -11.79
CA SER A 168 -15.56 -0.58 -11.43
C SER A 168 -15.17 -1.37 -12.67
N THR A 169 -14.13 -2.19 -12.56
CA THR A 169 -13.75 -3.11 -13.67
C THR A 169 -14.82 -4.17 -13.91
N ALA A 170 -15.63 -4.50 -12.91
CA ALA A 170 -16.73 -5.46 -13.00
C ALA A 170 -17.94 -4.87 -13.75
N SER A 171 -18.12 -3.54 -13.71
CA SER A 171 -19.26 -2.85 -14.35
C SER A 171 -18.81 -1.57 -15.05
N GLN A 172 -18.01 -1.69 -16.08
CA GLN A 172 -17.32 -0.59 -16.77
C GLN A 172 -18.23 0.52 -17.30
N PHE A 173 -19.50 0.23 -17.54
CA PHE A 173 -20.49 1.16 -18.08
C PHE A 173 -21.55 1.62 -17.05
N ALA A 174 -21.47 1.14 -15.81
CA ALA A 174 -22.35 1.58 -14.72
C ALA A 174 -21.92 2.94 -14.14
N GLY A 175 -22.57 3.37 -13.06
CA GLY A 175 -22.41 4.69 -12.44
C GLY A 175 -20.99 5.12 -12.10
N ASP A 176 -20.85 6.33 -11.56
CA ASP A 176 -19.58 6.86 -11.07
C ASP A 176 -19.31 6.30 -9.66
N GLU A 177 -18.11 5.74 -9.46
CA GLU A 177 -17.65 5.16 -8.20
C GLU A 177 -16.73 6.11 -7.42
N GLY A 178 -16.67 7.39 -7.81
CA GLY A 178 -15.80 8.38 -7.18
C GLY A 178 -16.01 8.55 -5.68
N THR A 179 -17.20 8.23 -5.17
CA THR A 179 -17.55 8.28 -3.73
C THR A 179 -17.19 7.03 -2.95
N THR A 180 -16.61 6.01 -3.59
CA THR A 180 -16.13 4.79 -2.89
C THR A 180 -15.04 5.15 -1.90
N VAL A 181 -15.23 4.77 -0.65
CA VAL A 181 -14.29 5.07 0.44
C VAL A 181 -13.17 4.05 0.47
N VAL A 182 -11.95 4.53 0.54
CA VAL A 182 -10.73 3.74 0.56
C VAL A 182 -10.05 3.88 1.92
N PHE A 183 -9.66 2.77 2.51
CA PHE A 183 -8.92 2.72 3.77
C PHE A 183 -7.61 1.96 3.61
N GLY A 184 -6.60 2.36 4.37
CA GLY A 184 -5.34 1.61 4.49
C GLY A 184 -4.51 1.63 3.21
N GLY A 185 -4.10 0.46 2.76
CA GLY A 185 -3.26 0.32 1.56
C GLY A 185 -4.08 0.12 0.30
N ILE A 186 -3.61 0.68 -0.81
CA ILE A 186 -4.13 0.42 -2.16
C ILE A 186 -3.00 -0.07 -3.05
N VAL A 187 -3.37 -0.79 -4.11
CA VAL A 187 -2.42 -1.15 -5.18
C VAL A 187 -2.76 -0.34 -6.41
N ILE A 188 -1.76 0.22 -7.05
CA ILE A 188 -1.90 0.88 -8.35
C ILE A 188 -1.18 0.04 -9.40
N GLU A 189 -1.92 -0.44 -10.37
CA GLU A 189 -1.41 -1.12 -11.56
C GLU A 189 -1.28 -0.12 -12.69
N ARG A 190 -0.06 0.29 -13.01
CA ARG A 190 0.22 1.25 -14.06
C ARG A 190 0.57 0.58 -15.37
N LYS A 191 -0.10 1.02 -16.42
CA LYS A 191 0.18 0.59 -17.81
C LYS A 191 1.19 1.49 -18.49
N SER A 192 1.32 2.74 -18.02
CA SER A 192 2.25 3.72 -18.57
C SER A 192 3.60 3.67 -17.85
N ALA A 193 4.69 3.87 -18.62
CA ALA A 193 6.04 4.00 -18.08
C ALA A 193 6.34 5.37 -17.48
N THR A 194 5.44 6.34 -17.58
CA THR A 194 5.65 7.66 -17.00
C THR A 194 5.32 7.65 -15.51
N THR A 195 6.21 8.23 -14.71
CA THR A 195 5.95 8.46 -13.28
C THR A 195 4.76 9.38 -13.11
N ALA A 196 3.91 9.07 -12.15
CA ALA A 196 2.81 9.93 -11.76
C ALA A 196 3.01 10.43 -10.34
N ASP A 197 2.84 11.71 -10.13
CA ASP A 197 2.92 12.33 -8.82
C ASP A 197 1.52 12.41 -8.21
N PHE A 198 1.39 11.95 -6.99
CA PHE A 198 0.17 12.02 -6.18
C PHE A 198 0.52 12.76 -4.89
N ALA A 199 -0.26 13.50 -4.31
CA ALA A 199 -1.45 13.48 -3.59
C ALA A 199 -1.73 14.85 -2.94
N GLU A 200 -2.97 15.19 -2.83
CA GLU A 200 -3.41 16.25 -1.93
C GLU A 200 -3.84 15.65 -0.58
N LEU A 201 -3.59 16.38 0.49
CA LEU A 201 -4.20 16.06 1.78
C LEU A 201 -5.69 16.43 1.73
N PRO A 202 -6.56 15.62 2.35
CA PRO A 202 -7.94 16.00 2.53
C PRO A 202 -8.06 17.37 3.18
N SER A 203 -9.06 18.15 2.77
CA SER A 203 -9.28 19.52 3.24
C SER A 203 -9.42 19.63 4.76
N PHE A 204 -9.93 18.61 5.43
CA PHE A 204 -10.05 18.59 6.89
C PHE A 204 -8.71 18.62 7.64
N PHE A 205 -7.59 18.31 7.00
CA PHE A 205 -6.26 18.44 7.61
C PHE A 205 -5.83 19.90 7.79
N SER A 206 -6.44 20.84 7.06
CA SER A 206 -6.17 22.27 7.28
C SER A 206 -6.74 22.77 8.60
N ASP A 207 -7.67 22.03 9.21
CA ASP A 207 -8.38 22.40 10.42
C ASP A 207 -7.75 21.78 11.69
N LEU A 208 -6.67 20.97 11.54
CA LEU A 208 -5.90 20.36 12.62
C LEU A 208 -4.62 21.17 12.92
#